data_df0f4644cb68c2529cce4d23385d5d90
#
_entry.id   df0f4644cb68c2529cce4d23385d5d90
#
_cell.length_a   1.000
_cell.length_b   1.000
_cell.length_c   1.000
_cell.angle_alpha   90.00
_cell.angle_beta   90.00
_cell.angle_gamma   90.00
#
_symmetry.space_group_name_H-M   'P 1'
#
loop_
_entity.id
_entity.type
_entity.pdbx_description
1 polymer ?
#
loop_
_entity_poly.entity_id
_entity_poly.type
_entity_poly.pdbx_seq_one_letter_code
_entity_poly.pdbx_strand_id
1 'polypeptide(L)'
;MNRLLPFIILLLLSFTSFSQNADFISVKKKNGVAVKSFYSGSFISLETNNGLFVSGTIRNIADDTLFILWHDIRVMPTQWGSRIADTIATYLTKVKYTDIKRISLNIRRSRLPVLISKVFIIGGAGNILLSGFNSVRDKEPLFSNDNLGKYAVSGAFIGIGYLIKKLLGDGDFNPRKHKIVYVRLNSK
;
A
#
# COMPACT_ATOMS: atom_id res chain seq x y z
N MET A 1 28.75 7.95 52.22
CA MET A 1 28.24 9.16 51.57
C MET A 1 28.20 9.10 50.01
N ASN A 2 28.57 8.01 49.35
CA ASN A 2 28.71 7.98 47.89
C ASN A 2 27.58 7.24 47.11
N ARG A 3 26.47 6.86 47.76
CA ARG A 3 25.40 6.13 47.10
C ARG A 3 24.41 7.02 46.32
N LEU A 4 24.44 8.33 46.55
CA LEU A 4 23.58 9.31 45.81
C LEU A 4 24.18 9.77 44.50
N LEU A 5 25.50 9.65 44.32
CA LEU A 5 26.19 10.09 43.11
C LEU A 5 25.71 9.40 41.82
N PRO A 6 25.56 8.05 41.77
CA PRO A 6 25.05 7.39 40.58
C PRO A 6 23.59 7.75 40.26
N PHE A 7 22.78 8.07 41.26
CA PHE A 7 21.40 8.49 41.08
C PHE A 7 21.31 9.89 40.45
N ILE A 8 22.18 10.81 40.87
CA ILE A 8 22.27 12.16 40.29
C ILE A 8 22.76 12.10 38.81
N ILE A 9 23.74 11.24 38.53
CA ILE A 9 24.23 11.03 37.14
C ILE A 9 23.15 10.45 36.26
N LEU A 10 22.37 9.49 36.74
CA LEU A 10 21.25 8.89 36.00
C LEU A 10 20.15 9.93 35.76
N LEU A 11 19.86 10.80 36.70
CA LEU A 11 18.90 11.88 36.59
C LEU A 11 19.35 12.93 35.57
N LEU A 12 20.64 13.29 35.56
CA LEU A 12 21.20 14.24 34.58
C LEU A 12 21.20 13.70 33.17
N LEU A 13 21.40 12.39 32.94
CA LEU A 13 21.31 11.75 31.66
C LEU A 13 19.87 11.74 31.07
N SER A 14 18.85 11.83 31.93
CA SER A 14 17.45 11.85 31.50
C SER A 14 17.04 13.17 30.80
N PHE A 15 17.78 14.26 31.00
CA PHE A 15 17.46 15.57 30.42
C PHE A 15 17.97 15.76 28.97
N THR A 16 18.74 14.84 28.42
CA THR A 16 19.26 14.96 27.05
C THR A 16 18.34 14.34 25.97
N SER A 17 17.05 14.20 26.27
CA SER A 17 16.06 13.82 25.26
C SER A 17 15.87 14.97 24.28
N PHE A 18 16.69 15.03 23.25
CA PHE A 18 16.42 15.89 22.09
C PHE A 18 15.15 15.37 21.41
N SER A 19 14.04 16.07 21.63
CA SER A 19 12.83 15.89 20.85
C SER A 19 13.18 16.17 19.39
N GLN A 20 13.29 15.14 18.58
CA GLN A 20 13.47 15.28 17.14
C GLN A 20 12.17 15.86 16.58
N ASN A 21 12.17 17.14 16.24
CA ASN A 21 11.13 17.79 15.47
C ASN A 21 11.10 17.17 14.09
N ALA A 22 10.36 16.10 13.92
CA ALA A 22 10.30 15.38 12.67
C ALA A 22 8.99 15.71 11.95
N ASP A 23 9.06 16.64 11.00
CA ASP A 23 8.00 16.85 10.04
C ASP A 23 7.64 15.54 9.36
N PHE A 24 6.36 15.36 8.99
CA PHE A 24 5.93 14.13 8.35
C PHE A 24 4.85 14.37 7.30
N ILE A 25 4.71 13.42 6.40
CA ILE A 25 3.64 13.40 5.42
C ILE A 25 2.59 12.37 5.82
N SER A 26 1.34 12.78 5.81
CA SER A 26 0.21 11.91 6.10
C SER A 26 -0.74 11.83 4.92
N VAL A 27 -1.08 10.61 4.53
CA VAL A 27 -2.16 10.34 3.59
C VAL A 27 -3.44 10.19 4.40
N LYS A 28 -4.38 11.10 4.19
CA LYS A 28 -5.69 11.13 4.87
C LYS A 28 -6.81 10.85 3.88
N LYS A 29 -7.86 10.20 4.34
CA LYS A 29 -9.13 10.16 3.61
C LYS A 29 -9.77 11.54 3.58
N LYS A 30 -10.73 11.79 2.67
CA LYS A 30 -11.46 13.06 2.62
C LYS A 30 -12.19 13.39 3.92
N ASN A 31 -12.60 12.39 4.70
CA ASN A 31 -13.19 12.55 6.03
C ASN A 31 -12.18 12.85 7.16
N GLY A 32 -10.92 13.13 6.83
CA GLY A 32 -9.87 13.52 7.78
C GLY A 32 -9.11 12.35 8.43
N VAL A 33 -9.60 11.12 8.32
CA VAL A 33 -8.96 9.95 8.93
C VAL A 33 -7.62 9.66 8.27
N ALA A 34 -6.55 9.58 9.06
CA ALA A 34 -5.22 9.21 8.58
C ALA A 34 -5.20 7.74 8.16
N VAL A 35 -4.72 7.48 6.95
CA VAL A 35 -4.56 6.13 6.38
C VAL A 35 -3.17 5.62 6.63
N LYS A 36 -2.18 6.46 6.37
CA LYS A 36 -0.75 6.15 6.57
C LYS A 36 0.03 7.44 6.72
N SER A 37 0.98 7.42 7.64
CA SER A 37 1.94 8.51 7.81
C SER A 37 3.35 8.02 7.48
N PHE A 38 4.16 8.91 6.90
CA PHE A 38 5.52 8.65 6.49
C PHE A 38 6.42 9.65 7.20
N TYR A 39 7.40 9.12 7.91
CA TYR A 39 8.39 9.84 8.70
C TYR A 39 9.78 9.69 8.08
N SER A 40 10.73 10.46 8.54
CA SER A 40 12.14 10.21 8.25
C SER A 40 12.49 8.75 8.63
N GLY A 41 13.22 8.05 7.77
CA GLY A 41 13.50 6.62 7.88
C GLY A 41 12.44 5.70 7.26
N SER A 42 11.25 6.19 6.92
CA SER A 42 10.23 5.36 6.26
C SER A 42 10.57 5.10 4.80
N PHE A 43 10.27 3.88 4.32
CA PHE A 43 10.31 3.59 2.90
C PHE A 43 9.05 4.13 2.21
N ILE A 44 9.24 4.86 1.12
CA ILE A 44 8.16 5.43 0.30
C ILE A 44 8.36 5.08 -1.17
N SER A 45 7.25 4.86 -1.86
CA SER A 45 7.23 4.76 -3.32
C SER A 45 6.16 5.71 -3.83
N LEU A 46 6.52 6.62 -4.70
CA LEU A 46 5.65 7.68 -5.19
C LEU A 46 5.82 7.95 -6.67
N GLU A 47 4.79 8.50 -7.27
CA GLU A 47 4.76 9.04 -8.63
C GLU A 47 4.54 10.54 -8.53
N THR A 48 5.37 11.32 -9.22
CA THR A 48 5.25 12.78 -9.31
C THR A 48 4.31 13.18 -10.44
N ASN A 49 3.88 14.45 -10.45
CA ASN A 49 3.06 15.02 -11.53
C ASN A 49 3.76 14.95 -12.90
N ASN A 50 5.08 14.96 -12.92
CA ASN A 50 5.90 14.86 -14.14
C ASN A 50 6.08 13.40 -14.60
N GLY A 51 5.43 12.43 -13.93
CA GLY A 51 5.53 11.00 -14.28
C GLY A 51 6.80 10.30 -13.76
N LEU A 52 7.62 10.98 -12.95
CA LEU A 52 8.80 10.37 -12.36
C LEU A 52 8.39 9.43 -11.23
N PHE A 53 8.84 8.18 -11.27
CA PHE A 53 8.69 7.22 -10.19
C PHE A 53 9.93 7.24 -9.30
N VAL A 54 9.73 7.48 -8.01
CA VAL A 54 10.77 7.47 -7.00
C VAL A 54 10.40 6.46 -5.92
N SER A 55 11.32 5.55 -5.62
CA SER A 55 11.13 4.53 -4.60
C SER A 55 12.40 4.43 -3.75
N GLY A 56 12.28 4.71 -2.46
CA GLY A 56 13.43 4.75 -1.58
C GLY A 56 13.07 5.08 -0.13
N THR A 57 14.10 5.30 0.68
CA THR A 57 13.95 5.67 2.08
C THR A 57 13.96 7.19 2.25
N ILE A 58 13.02 7.73 2.96
CA ILE A 58 12.98 9.15 3.31
C ILE A 58 14.13 9.42 4.28
N ARG A 59 15.13 10.21 3.86
CA ARG A 59 16.23 10.61 4.72
C ARG A 59 15.83 11.77 5.64
N ASN A 60 15.09 12.73 5.09
CA ASN A 60 14.63 13.90 5.83
C ASN A 60 13.36 14.45 5.18
N ILE A 61 12.57 15.17 5.97
CA ILE A 61 11.42 15.93 5.50
C ILE A 61 11.58 17.33 6.11
N ALA A 62 11.74 18.33 5.27
CA ALA A 62 11.92 19.73 5.68
C ALA A 62 11.38 20.66 4.61
N ASP A 63 10.81 21.78 5.03
CA ASP A 63 10.34 22.86 4.13
C ASP A 63 9.50 22.34 2.94
N ASP A 64 8.47 21.57 3.24
CA ASP A 64 7.54 21.00 2.27
C ASP A 64 8.21 20.05 1.24
N THR A 65 9.45 19.63 1.50
CA THR A 65 10.26 18.81 0.59
C THR A 65 10.67 17.48 1.26
N LEU A 66 10.51 16.40 0.51
CA LEU A 66 11.02 15.07 0.88
C LEU A 66 12.39 14.87 0.24
N PHE A 67 13.32 14.45 1.06
CA PHE A 67 14.64 14.00 0.65
C PHE A 67 14.65 12.49 0.64
N ILE A 68 14.58 11.87 -0.55
CA ILE A 68 14.43 10.43 -0.72
C ILE A 68 15.76 9.87 -1.21
N LEU A 69 16.29 8.90 -0.46
CA LEU A 69 17.46 8.14 -0.81
C LEU A 69 17.03 6.87 -1.53
N TRP A 70 17.44 6.71 -2.77
CA TRP A 70 17.17 5.51 -3.53
C TRP A 70 18.44 4.91 -4.08
N HIS A 71 18.43 3.59 -4.25
CA HIS A 71 19.58 2.80 -4.66
C HIS A 71 19.34 2.22 -6.05
N ASP A 72 20.30 2.41 -6.95
CA ASP A 72 20.34 1.69 -8.23
C ASP A 72 20.94 0.30 -7.96
N ILE A 73 20.09 -0.70 -7.92
CA ILE A 73 20.46 -2.08 -7.64
C ILE A 73 20.47 -2.82 -8.97
N ARG A 74 21.64 -3.35 -9.36
CA ARG A 74 21.77 -4.19 -10.54
C ARG A 74 22.09 -5.62 -10.16
N VAL A 75 21.45 -6.54 -10.86
CA VAL A 75 21.71 -7.97 -10.70
C VAL A 75 22.81 -8.36 -11.66
N MET A 76 23.97 -8.72 -11.12
CA MET A 76 25.13 -9.15 -11.90
C MET A 76 25.33 -10.67 -11.78
N PRO A 77 25.63 -11.36 -12.88
CA PRO A 77 26.02 -12.76 -12.81
C PRO A 77 27.41 -12.89 -12.18
N THR A 78 27.57 -13.83 -11.27
CA THR A 78 28.88 -14.19 -10.71
C THR A 78 29.59 -15.22 -11.59
N GLN A 79 30.87 -15.38 -11.40
CA GLN A 79 31.70 -16.41 -12.09
C GLN A 79 31.18 -17.84 -11.83
N TRP A 80 30.39 -18.03 -10.76
CA TRP A 80 29.84 -19.33 -10.35
C TRP A 80 28.40 -19.55 -10.85
N GLY A 81 27.89 -18.71 -11.78
CA GLY A 81 26.53 -18.82 -12.33
C GLY A 81 25.40 -18.36 -11.38
N SER A 82 25.73 -17.90 -10.16
CA SER A 82 24.76 -17.26 -9.27
C SER A 82 24.55 -15.80 -9.66
N ARG A 83 23.45 -15.19 -9.18
CA ARG A 83 23.14 -13.78 -9.39
C ARG A 83 23.26 -13.05 -8.07
N ILE A 84 24.07 -11.99 -8.05
CA ILE A 84 24.22 -11.12 -6.89
C ILE A 84 23.59 -9.76 -7.23
N ALA A 85 22.76 -9.24 -6.32
CA ALA A 85 22.25 -7.87 -6.40
C ALA A 85 23.28 -6.95 -5.75
N ASP A 86 23.85 -6.03 -6.53
CA ASP A 86 24.82 -5.06 -6.06
C ASP A 86 24.26 -3.63 -6.22
N THR A 87 24.59 -2.77 -5.24
CA THR A 87 24.18 -1.36 -5.27
C THR A 87 25.27 -0.56 -5.99
N ILE A 88 24.97 -0.16 -7.23
CA ILE A 88 25.93 0.56 -8.08
C ILE A 88 26.01 2.03 -7.71
N ALA A 89 24.87 2.64 -7.37
CA ALA A 89 24.81 4.05 -7.03
C ALA A 89 23.69 4.34 -6.02
N THR A 90 23.89 5.38 -5.27
CA THR A 90 22.92 5.92 -4.32
C THR A 90 22.63 7.37 -4.67
N TYR A 91 21.36 7.69 -4.88
CA TYR A 91 20.92 9.02 -5.28
C TYR A 91 20.05 9.64 -4.22
N LEU A 92 20.21 10.95 -4.00
CA LEU A 92 19.33 11.76 -3.17
C LEU A 92 18.42 12.61 -4.05
N THR A 93 17.15 12.26 -4.09
CA THR A 93 16.14 12.99 -4.88
C THR A 93 15.29 13.87 -3.97
N LYS A 94 15.08 15.11 -4.39
CA LYS A 94 14.22 16.08 -3.70
C LYS A 94 12.86 16.13 -4.39
N VAL A 95 11.80 15.93 -3.64
CA VAL A 95 10.41 15.95 -4.14
C VAL A 95 9.58 16.86 -3.25
N LYS A 96 8.98 17.90 -3.79
CA LYS A 96 8.00 18.71 -3.04
C LYS A 96 6.72 17.91 -2.84
N TYR A 97 6.07 18.03 -1.67
CA TYR A 97 4.86 17.26 -1.40
C TYR A 97 3.70 17.62 -2.36
N THR A 98 3.69 18.86 -2.88
CA THR A 98 2.72 19.33 -3.87
C THR A 98 2.86 18.65 -5.23
N ASP A 99 4.08 18.18 -5.55
CA ASP A 99 4.39 17.54 -6.82
C ASP A 99 4.09 16.04 -6.82
N ILE A 100 3.62 15.54 -5.69
CA ILE A 100 3.28 14.11 -5.55
C ILE A 100 1.88 13.86 -6.10
N LYS A 101 1.81 13.12 -7.19
CA LYS A 101 0.55 12.67 -7.81
C LYS A 101 -0.04 11.47 -7.10
N ARG A 102 0.80 10.50 -6.73
CA ARG A 102 0.38 9.24 -6.13
C ARG A 102 1.46 8.72 -5.17
N ILE A 103 1.02 8.15 -4.06
CA ILE A 103 1.90 7.42 -3.13
C ILE A 103 1.42 5.96 -3.08
N SER A 104 2.33 5.02 -3.24
CA SER A 104 2.04 3.61 -2.97
C SER A 104 1.92 3.42 -1.47
N LEU A 105 0.72 3.11 -1.01
CA LEU A 105 0.47 2.95 0.41
C LEU A 105 1.07 1.65 0.95
N ASN A 106 1.34 0.68 0.05
CA ASN A 106 1.86 -0.65 0.39
C ASN A 106 1.29 -1.16 1.73
N ILE A 107 -0.03 -0.96 1.89
CA ILE A 107 -0.74 -1.46 3.06
C ILE A 107 -0.75 -2.97 2.88
N ARG A 108 -0.03 -3.69 3.73
CA ARG A 108 -0.07 -5.16 3.80
C ARG A 108 -1.48 -5.59 4.22
N ARG A 109 -2.42 -5.50 3.29
CA ARG A 109 -3.72 -6.14 3.47
C ARG A 109 -3.54 -7.63 3.18
N SER A 110 -4.20 -8.44 3.96
CA SER A 110 -4.29 -9.87 3.69
C SER A 110 -4.71 -10.07 2.23
N ARG A 111 -4.02 -10.91 1.49
CA ARG A 111 -4.39 -11.27 0.11
C ARG A 111 -5.64 -12.15 0.06
N LEU A 112 -6.05 -12.67 1.23
CA LEU A 112 -7.19 -13.57 1.37
C LEU A 112 -8.50 -12.99 0.82
N PRO A 113 -8.94 -11.74 1.13
CA PRO A 113 -10.18 -11.20 0.58
C PRO A 113 -10.16 -11.11 -0.95
N VAL A 114 -9.02 -10.74 -1.54
CA VAL A 114 -8.87 -10.66 -3.00
C VAL A 114 -8.93 -12.05 -3.63
N LEU A 115 -8.31 -13.04 -2.99
CA LEU A 115 -8.36 -14.44 -3.45
C LEU A 115 -9.80 -14.98 -3.36
N ILE A 116 -10.46 -14.79 -2.23
CA ILE A 116 -11.85 -15.20 -2.00
C ILE A 116 -12.76 -14.55 -3.05
N SER A 117 -12.64 -13.24 -3.29
CA SER A 117 -13.46 -12.56 -4.29
C SER A 117 -13.28 -13.16 -5.69
N LYS A 118 -12.06 -13.52 -6.08
CA LYS A 118 -11.79 -14.18 -7.37
C LYS A 118 -12.44 -15.56 -7.44
N VAL A 119 -12.34 -16.37 -6.39
CA VAL A 119 -12.97 -17.68 -6.33
C VAL A 119 -14.49 -17.58 -6.50
N PHE A 120 -15.14 -16.64 -5.82
CA PHE A 120 -16.57 -16.41 -5.95
C PHE A 120 -16.98 -15.96 -7.36
N ILE A 121 -16.24 -15.04 -7.97
CA ILE A 121 -16.55 -14.57 -9.33
C ILE A 121 -16.32 -15.67 -10.36
N ILE A 122 -15.19 -16.37 -10.29
CA ILE A 122 -14.83 -17.42 -11.26
C ILE A 122 -15.77 -18.62 -11.08
N GLY A 123 -16.05 -19.02 -9.82
CA GLY A 123 -16.95 -20.13 -9.52
C GLY A 123 -18.38 -19.87 -9.99
N GLY A 124 -18.90 -18.65 -9.74
CA GLY A 124 -20.22 -18.26 -10.21
C GLY A 124 -20.32 -18.20 -11.74
N ALA A 125 -19.33 -17.59 -12.39
CA ALA A 125 -19.28 -17.54 -13.87
C ALA A 125 -19.11 -18.94 -14.48
N GLY A 126 -18.24 -19.76 -13.92
CA GLY A 126 -18.03 -21.14 -14.36
C GLY A 126 -19.28 -21.99 -14.25
N ASN A 127 -20.04 -21.85 -13.15
CA ASN A 127 -21.30 -22.59 -13.00
C ASN A 127 -22.37 -22.15 -14.02
N ILE A 128 -22.46 -20.86 -14.36
CA ILE A 128 -23.36 -20.38 -15.42
C ILE A 128 -22.97 -21.01 -16.78
N LEU A 129 -21.68 -20.99 -17.11
CA LEU A 129 -21.18 -21.55 -18.38
C LEU A 129 -21.44 -23.07 -18.46
N LEU A 130 -21.15 -23.82 -17.38
CA LEU A 130 -21.38 -25.26 -17.33
C LEU A 130 -22.87 -25.60 -17.41
N SER A 131 -23.73 -24.87 -16.70
CA SER A 131 -25.18 -25.07 -16.76
C SER A 131 -25.72 -24.78 -18.14
N GLY A 132 -25.26 -23.70 -18.80
CA GLY A 132 -25.64 -23.39 -20.18
C GLY A 132 -25.19 -24.46 -21.18
N PHE A 133 -23.92 -24.93 -21.06
CA PHE A 133 -23.41 -26.01 -21.89
C PHE A 133 -24.19 -27.31 -21.74
N ASN A 134 -24.50 -27.71 -20.49
CA ASN A 134 -25.28 -28.91 -20.20
C ASN A 134 -26.69 -28.80 -20.80
N SER A 135 -27.36 -27.66 -20.64
CA SER A 135 -28.71 -27.44 -21.23
C SER A 135 -28.70 -27.57 -22.76
N VAL A 136 -27.68 -27.03 -23.43
CA VAL A 136 -27.55 -27.16 -24.89
C VAL A 136 -27.33 -28.62 -25.29
N ARG A 137 -26.47 -29.33 -24.55
CA ARG A 137 -26.16 -30.72 -24.81
C ARG A 137 -27.38 -31.63 -24.62
N ASP A 138 -28.13 -31.38 -23.54
CA ASP A 138 -29.27 -32.21 -23.17
C ASP A 138 -30.57 -31.74 -23.83
N LYS A 139 -30.47 -30.77 -24.76
CA LYS A 139 -31.61 -30.15 -25.52
C LYS A 139 -32.70 -29.59 -24.60
N GLU A 140 -32.34 -29.18 -23.41
CA GLU A 140 -33.25 -28.50 -22.49
C GLU A 140 -33.28 -26.99 -22.72
N PRO A 141 -34.41 -26.31 -22.42
CA PRO A 141 -34.47 -24.87 -22.54
C PRO A 141 -33.50 -24.21 -21.54
N LEU A 142 -32.67 -23.25 -22.04
CA LEU A 142 -31.69 -22.55 -21.22
C LEU A 142 -32.29 -21.87 -19.99
N PHE A 143 -33.52 -21.44 -20.05
CA PHE A 143 -34.27 -20.76 -18.99
C PHE A 143 -35.38 -21.65 -18.38
N SER A 144 -35.11 -22.93 -18.19
CA SER A 144 -36.01 -23.78 -17.40
C SER A 144 -36.01 -23.35 -15.93
N ASN A 145 -37.10 -23.65 -15.18
CA ASN A 145 -37.21 -23.29 -13.77
C ASN A 145 -36.03 -23.85 -12.94
N ASP A 146 -35.54 -25.03 -13.26
CA ASP A 146 -34.40 -25.66 -12.59
C ASP A 146 -33.08 -24.93 -12.88
N ASN A 147 -32.91 -24.43 -14.09
CA ASN A 147 -31.72 -23.66 -14.48
C ASN A 147 -31.78 -22.22 -13.95
N LEU A 148 -32.99 -21.64 -13.81
CA LEU A 148 -33.15 -20.29 -13.25
C LEU A 148 -32.64 -20.21 -11.80
N GLY A 149 -32.92 -21.24 -11.00
CA GLY A 149 -32.40 -21.33 -9.63
C GLY A 149 -30.86 -21.38 -9.58
N LYS A 150 -30.25 -22.17 -10.45
CA LYS A 150 -28.78 -22.27 -10.57
C LYS A 150 -28.16 -20.92 -11.01
N TYR A 151 -28.78 -20.25 -11.97
CA TYR A 151 -28.31 -18.92 -12.42
C TYR A 151 -28.47 -17.85 -11.33
N ALA A 152 -29.55 -17.85 -10.57
CA ALA A 152 -29.76 -16.91 -9.46
C ALA A 152 -28.68 -17.10 -8.36
N VAL A 153 -28.41 -18.34 -7.98
CA VAL A 153 -27.33 -18.65 -7.02
C VAL A 153 -25.98 -18.22 -7.55
N SER A 154 -25.67 -18.54 -8.80
CA SER A 154 -24.40 -18.15 -9.44
C SER A 154 -24.23 -16.63 -9.53
N GLY A 155 -25.30 -15.91 -9.86
CA GLY A 155 -25.35 -14.45 -9.87
C GLY A 155 -25.10 -13.86 -8.47
N ALA A 156 -25.67 -14.48 -7.42
CA ALA A 156 -25.41 -14.10 -6.03
C ALA A 156 -23.92 -14.27 -5.66
N PHE A 157 -23.30 -15.38 -6.06
CA PHE A 157 -21.86 -15.60 -5.85
C PHE A 157 -21.03 -14.52 -6.54
N ILE A 158 -21.31 -14.19 -7.80
CA ILE A 158 -20.61 -13.12 -8.53
C ILE A 158 -20.79 -11.78 -7.81
N GLY A 159 -22.02 -11.46 -7.38
CA GLY A 159 -22.34 -10.24 -6.65
C GLY A 159 -21.57 -10.12 -5.33
N ILE A 160 -21.54 -11.20 -4.54
CA ILE A 160 -20.78 -11.28 -3.29
C ILE A 160 -19.28 -11.10 -3.55
N GLY A 161 -18.73 -11.79 -4.56
CA GLY A 161 -17.33 -11.65 -4.95
C GLY A 161 -16.98 -10.20 -5.34
N TYR A 162 -17.85 -9.53 -6.08
CA TYR A 162 -17.68 -8.13 -6.45
C TYR A 162 -17.74 -7.19 -5.24
N LEU A 163 -18.67 -7.42 -4.30
CA LEU A 163 -18.78 -6.65 -3.06
C LEU A 163 -17.53 -6.81 -2.19
N ILE A 164 -17.03 -8.03 -2.02
CA ILE A 164 -15.78 -8.30 -1.29
C ILE A 164 -14.62 -7.55 -1.93
N LYS A 165 -14.47 -7.60 -3.26
CA LYS A 165 -13.44 -6.85 -3.99
C LYS A 165 -13.57 -5.34 -3.78
N LYS A 166 -14.79 -4.79 -3.86
CA LYS A 166 -15.05 -3.35 -3.72
C LYS A 166 -14.81 -2.85 -2.29
N LEU A 167 -15.18 -3.62 -1.27
CA LEU A 167 -15.09 -3.20 0.13
C LEU A 167 -13.69 -3.45 0.72
N LEU A 168 -13.04 -4.54 0.31
CA LEU A 168 -11.81 -5.01 0.93
C LEU A 168 -10.59 -5.00 -0.01
N GLY A 169 -10.80 -4.79 -1.32
CA GLY A 169 -9.77 -4.97 -2.35
C GLY A 169 -8.78 -3.81 -2.54
N ASP A 170 -9.21 -2.56 -2.33
CA ASP A 170 -8.38 -1.40 -2.69
C ASP A 170 -7.67 -0.81 -1.47
N GLY A 171 -6.39 -1.15 -1.34
CA GLY A 171 -5.46 -0.53 -0.38
C GLY A 171 -4.61 0.60 -0.94
N ASP A 172 -4.68 0.87 -2.26
CA ASP A 172 -3.85 1.87 -2.92
C ASP A 172 -4.39 3.30 -2.81
N PHE A 173 -3.48 4.25 -2.98
CA PHE A 173 -3.81 5.66 -3.01
C PHE A 173 -4.73 5.97 -4.20
N ASN A 174 -5.87 6.59 -3.90
CA ASN A 174 -6.80 7.08 -4.90
C ASN A 174 -6.99 8.60 -4.69
N PRO A 175 -6.62 9.46 -5.66
CA PRO A 175 -6.73 10.92 -5.51
C PRO A 175 -8.16 11.40 -5.24
N ARG A 176 -9.17 10.63 -5.67
CA ARG A 176 -10.59 10.95 -5.41
C ARG A 176 -11.00 10.70 -3.96
N LYS A 177 -10.30 9.81 -3.24
CA LYS A 177 -10.63 9.39 -1.87
C LYS A 177 -9.63 9.86 -0.83
N HIS A 178 -8.40 10.14 -1.23
CA HIS A 178 -7.28 10.47 -0.36
C HIS A 178 -6.69 11.83 -0.70
N LYS A 179 -6.14 12.49 0.30
CA LYS A 179 -5.32 13.71 0.17
C LYS A 179 -3.99 13.51 0.88
N ILE A 180 -2.96 14.12 0.35
CA ILE A 180 -1.63 14.16 0.96
C ILE A 180 -1.56 15.45 1.76
N VAL A 181 -1.14 15.36 3.01
CA VAL A 181 -1.03 16.48 3.94
C VAL A 181 0.37 16.48 4.52
N TYR A 182 1.06 17.58 4.39
CA TYR A 182 2.30 17.85 5.11
C TYR A 182 1.98 18.35 6.52
N VAL A 183 2.61 17.79 7.52
CA VAL A 183 2.43 18.15 8.92
C VAL A 183 3.77 18.64 9.45
N ARG A 184 3.83 19.94 9.76
CA ARG A 184 4.96 20.57 10.41
C ARG A 184 4.76 20.46 11.93
N LEU A 185 5.71 19.88 12.63
CA LEU A 185 5.66 19.77 14.10
C LEU A 185 6.31 20.96 14.80
N ASN A 186 7.15 21.71 14.09
CA ASN A 186 7.80 22.90 14.65
C ASN A 186 7.18 24.17 14.05
N SER A 187 6.03 24.58 14.59
CA SER A 187 5.58 25.97 14.42
C SER A 187 6.17 26.77 15.58
N LYS A 188 7.23 27.55 15.30
CA LYS A 188 7.57 28.65 16.19
C LYS A 188 6.45 29.67 16.20
#